data_a203824b0dfa23018cc17b3bab4df2dc
#
_entry.id   a203824b0dfa23018cc17b3bab4df2dc
#
_cell.length_a   1.000
_cell.length_b   1.000
_cell.length_c   1.000
_cell.angle_alpha   90.00
_cell.angle_beta   90.00
_cell.angle_gamma   90.00
#
_symmetry.space_group_name_H-M   'P 1'
#
loop_
_entity.id
_entity.type
_entity.pdbx_description
1 polymer ?
#
loop_
_entity_poly.entity_id
_entity_poly.type
_entity_poly.pdbx_seq_one_letter_code
_entity_poly.pdbx_strand_id
1 'polypeptide(L)'
;MTEFKKTALVLGAGGFIGSHMVKRLVDEGYWVRGVDLKHPEFSDTEANEFIQGDLRDVDFVRRVIQFKGYSGNFYNEVPYRCIEPFDEIYQFAADMGGAGFVFTGENDADIMHNSVSINLNVLEEQRKLNETFDGEKRTWTEANRPKLDWKTKIFY
;
A
#
# COMPACT_ATOMS: atom_id res chain seq x y z
N MET A 1 16.50 -11.89 -13.36
CA MET A 1 15.75 -11.17 -12.29
C MET A 1 15.20 -9.89 -12.90
N THR A 2 13.92 -9.73 -12.89
CA THR A 2 13.29 -8.47 -13.33
C THR A 2 13.54 -7.44 -12.23
N GLU A 3 14.37 -6.45 -12.52
CA GLU A 3 14.61 -5.31 -11.63
C GLU A 3 13.39 -4.38 -11.75
N PHE A 4 12.61 -4.27 -10.70
CA PHE A 4 11.46 -3.36 -10.66
C PHE A 4 11.96 -1.93 -10.42
N LYS A 5 11.33 -1.00 -11.11
CA LYS A 5 11.68 0.42 -11.04
C LYS A 5 11.36 1.03 -9.68
N LYS A 6 10.23 0.66 -9.10
CA LYS A 6 9.68 1.13 -7.82
C LYS A 6 8.66 0.13 -7.27
N THR A 7 8.24 0.37 -6.04
CA THR A 7 7.18 -0.38 -5.37
C THR A 7 5.93 0.49 -5.18
N ALA A 8 4.76 -0.07 -5.43
CA ALA A 8 3.49 0.61 -5.22
C ALA A 8 2.49 -0.25 -4.46
N LEU A 9 1.73 0.39 -3.57
CA LEU A 9 0.60 -0.19 -2.87
C LEU A 9 -0.68 0.45 -3.39
N VAL A 10 -1.61 -0.35 -3.89
CA VAL A 10 -2.93 0.10 -4.36
C VAL A 10 -3.99 -0.42 -3.42
N LEU A 11 -4.61 0.47 -2.67
CA LEU A 11 -5.72 0.20 -1.75
C LEU A 11 -7.04 0.46 -2.48
N GLY A 12 -7.97 -0.49 -2.44
CA GLY A 12 -9.14 -0.49 -3.30
C GLY A 12 -8.88 -1.10 -4.69
N ALA A 13 -7.91 -2.02 -4.77
CA ALA A 13 -7.43 -2.61 -6.01
C ALA A 13 -8.46 -3.53 -6.71
N GLY A 14 -9.48 -4.00 -6.00
CA GLY A 14 -10.59 -4.78 -6.55
C GLY A 14 -11.68 -3.91 -7.19
N GLY A 15 -11.69 -2.60 -6.93
CA GLY A 15 -12.61 -1.65 -7.53
C GLY A 15 -12.23 -1.27 -8.97
N PHE A 16 -13.13 -0.55 -9.65
CA PHE A 16 -12.94 -0.13 -11.04
C PHE A 16 -11.68 0.73 -11.22
N ILE A 17 -11.52 1.79 -10.44
CA ILE A 17 -10.36 2.69 -10.54
C ILE A 17 -9.08 1.97 -10.12
N GLY A 18 -9.12 1.25 -8.99
CA GLY A 18 -7.95 0.55 -8.45
C GLY A 18 -7.42 -0.52 -9.38
N SER A 19 -8.27 -1.30 -10.04
CA SER A 19 -7.85 -2.34 -10.99
C SER A 19 -7.14 -1.75 -12.23
N HIS A 20 -7.65 -0.63 -12.75
CA HIS A 20 -6.98 0.10 -13.84
C HIS A 20 -5.65 0.70 -13.41
N MET A 21 -5.56 1.20 -12.17
CA MET A 21 -4.29 1.71 -11.64
C MET A 21 -3.26 0.61 -11.46
N VAL A 22 -3.65 -0.56 -10.94
CA VAL A 22 -2.79 -1.74 -10.84
C VAL A 22 -2.18 -2.06 -12.20
N LYS A 23 -3.03 -2.22 -13.22
CA LYS A 23 -2.58 -2.50 -14.58
C LYS A 23 -1.57 -1.45 -15.07
N ARG A 24 -1.89 -0.17 -14.93
CA ARG A 24 -1.05 0.93 -15.35
C ARG A 24 0.34 0.89 -14.70
N LEU A 25 0.40 0.67 -13.40
CA LEU A 25 1.65 0.62 -12.64
C LEU A 25 2.51 -0.58 -13.03
N VAL A 26 1.89 -1.75 -13.23
CA VAL A 26 2.59 -2.96 -13.71
C VAL A 26 3.18 -2.71 -15.11
N ASP A 27 2.42 -2.12 -16.03
CA ASP A 27 2.89 -1.75 -17.37
C ASP A 27 4.05 -0.75 -17.34
N GLU A 28 4.11 0.12 -16.32
CA GLU A 28 5.20 1.06 -16.07
C GLU A 28 6.42 0.45 -15.36
N GLY A 29 6.38 -0.83 -15.02
CA GLY A 29 7.48 -1.59 -14.42
C GLY A 29 7.57 -1.49 -12.88
N TYR A 30 6.48 -1.14 -12.21
CA TYR A 30 6.39 -1.19 -10.74
C TYR A 30 6.17 -2.62 -10.25
N TRP A 31 6.69 -2.91 -9.06
CA TRP A 31 6.18 -4.01 -8.26
C TRP A 31 4.93 -3.53 -7.50
N VAL A 32 3.79 -4.17 -7.73
CA VAL A 32 2.49 -3.70 -7.24
C VAL A 32 1.88 -4.71 -6.26
N ARG A 33 1.52 -4.23 -5.07
CA ARG A 33 0.60 -4.92 -4.16
C ARG A 33 -0.78 -4.29 -4.27
N GLY A 34 -1.79 -5.10 -4.61
CA GLY A 34 -3.20 -4.74 -4.53
C GLY A 34 -3.81 -5.20 -3.21
N VAL A 35 -4.66 -4.36 -2.62
CA VAL A 35 -5.42 -4.68 -1.39
C VAL A 35 -6.87 -4.27 -1.58
N ASP A 36 -7.80 -5.15 -1.26
CA ASP A 36 -9.24 -4.87 -1.27
C ASP A 36 -10.00 -5.87 -0.39
N LEU A 37 -11.26 -5.58 -0.08
CA LEU A 37 -12.20 -6.52 0.55
C LEU A 37 -12.53 -7.71 -0.37
N LYS A 38 -12.47 -7.53 -1.69
CA LYS A 38 -12.81 -8.53 -2.70
C LYS A 38 -11.86 -8.46 -3.89
N HIS A 39 -11.75 -9.57 -4.59
CA HIS A 39 -11.08 -9.60 -5.89
C HIS A 39 -11.85 -8.79 -6.95
N PRO A 40 -11.17 -8.29 -8.00
CA PRO A 40 -11.84 -7.63 -9.12
C PRO A 40 -12.91 -8.56 -9.75
N GLU A 41 -14.07 -8.01 -10.08
CA GLU A 41 -15.21 -8.80 -10.60
C GLU A 41 -15.10 -9.09 -12.10
N PHE A 42 -14.43 -8.23 -12.86
CA PHE A 42 -14.50 -8.24 -14.33
C PHE A 42 -13.22 -8.75 -15.01
N SER A 43 -12.13 -8.90 -14.26
CA SER A 43 -10.86 -9.41 -14.79
C SER A 43 -10.00 -9.92 -13.65
N ASP A 44 -9.06 -10.81 -13.96
CA ASP A 44 -8.01 -11.16 -13.00
C ASP A 44 -7.13 -9.95 -12.71
N THR A 45 -6.62 -9.87 -11.48
CA THR A 45 -5.68 -8.80 -11.11
C THR A 45 -4.31 -9.03 -11.74
N GLU A 46 -3.69 -7.98 -12.23
CA GLU A 46 -2.30 -7.99 -12.72
C GLU A 46 -1.28 -7.65 -11.61
N ALA A 47 -1.73 -7.41 -10.38
CA ALA A 47 -0.84 -7.13 -9.26
C ALA A 47 0.13 -8.29 -9.01
N ASN A 48 1.39 -7.97 -8.69
CA ASN A 48 2.39 -8.97 -8.30
C ASN A 48 1.99 -9.72 -7.03
N GLU A 49 1.27 -9.04 -6.14
CA GLU A 49 0.67 -9.62 -4.94
C GLU A 49 -0.71 -8.99 -4.71
N PHE A 50 -1.72 -9.81 -4.41
CA PHE A 50 -3.04 -9.33 -4.02
C PHE A 50 -3.40 -9.89 -2.64
N ILE A 51 -3.76 -8.99 -1.71
CA ILE A 51 -4.13 -9.35 -0.35
C ILE A 51 -5.57 -8.92 -0.09
N GLN A 52 -6.41 -9.88 0.24
CA GLN A 52 -7.80 -9.61 0.59
C GLN A 52 -7.93 -9.32 2.08
N GLY A 53 -8.59 -8.23 2.43
CA GLY A 53 -8.86 -7.87 3.81
C GLY A 53 -9.47 -6.49 4.01
N ASP A 54 -9.77 -6.16 5.25
CA ASP A 54 -10.49 -4.95 5.64
C ASP A 54 -9.52 -3.88 6.15
N LEU A 55 -9.49 -2.74 5.48
CA LEU A 55 -8.65 -1.59 5.85
C LEU A 55 -9.19 -0.80 7.05
N ARG A 56 -10.35 -1.15 7.59
CA ARG A 56 -10.84 -0.64 8.87
C ARG A 56 -10.15 -1.33 10.05
N ASP A 57 -9.55 -2.50 9.83
CA ASP A 57 -8.71 -3.20 10.79
C ASP A 57 -7.28 -2.62 10.77
N VAL A 58 -6.92 -1.93 11.85
CA VAL A 58 -5.59 -1.31 12.02
C VAL A 58 -4.45 -2.33 11.93
N ASP A 59 -4.62 -3.51 12.50
CA ASP A 59 -3.57 -4.54 12.47
C ASP A 59 -3.40 -5.13 11.08
N PHE A 60 -4.48 -5.21 10.30
CA PHE A 60 -4.40 -5.55 8.89
C PHE A 60 -3.68 -4.47 8.10
N VAL A 61 -4.03 -3.19 8.27
CA VAL A 61 -3.34 -2.06 7.60
C VAL A 61 -1.85 -2.09 7.91
N ARG A 62 -1.46 -2.23 9.18
CA ARG A 62 -0.06 -2.31 9.60
C ARG A 62 0.74 -3.39 8.86
N ARG A 63 0.11 -4.52 8.59
CA ARG A 63 0.75 -5.62 7.85
C ARG A 63 0.90 -5.33 6.36
N VAL A 64 -0.12 -4.75 5.73
CA VAL A 64 -0.14 -4.58 4.27
C VAL A 64 0.65 -3.39 3.76
N ILE A 65 0.89 -2.36 4.59
CA ILE A 65 1.71 -1.21 4.23
C ILE A 65 3.23 -1.50 4.30
N GLN A 66 3.61 -2.63 4.88
CA GLN A 66 5.01 -3.04 4.99
C GLN A 66 5.43 -3.83 3.75
N PHE A 67 6.41 -3.33 3.03
CA PHE A 67 7.05 -4.09 1.97
C PHE A 67 8.20 -4.91 2.56
N LYS A 68 8.17 -6.21 2.34
CA LYS A 68 9.26 -7.12 2.74
C LYS A 68 10.14 -7.35 1.54
N GLY A 69 11.08 -6.44 1.30
CA GLY A 69 12.09 -6.60 0.27
C GLY A 69 13.14 -7.64 0.67
N TYR A 70 13.68 -8.34 -0.31
CA TYR A 70 14.94 -9.06 -0.12
C TYR A 70 16.06 -8.07 -0.47
N SER A 71 16.73 -7.52 0.52
CA SER A 71 18.00 -6.84 0.30
C SER A 71 19.06 -7.90 -0.03
N GLY A 72 19.24 -8.17 -1.33
CA GLY A 72 20.20 -9.16 -1.81
C GLY A 72 21.60 -8.65 -1.81
N ASN A 73 22.29 -8.65 -0.68
CA ASN A 73 23.74 -8.80 -0.68
C ASN A 73 24.05 -10.24 -0.26
N PHE A 74 24.33 -11.09 -1.24
CA PHE A 74 24.72 -12.49 -1.10
C PHE A 74 26.16 -12.67 -0.53
N TYR A 75 26.46 -11.94 0.55
CA TYR A 75 27.66 -12.24 1.33
C TYR A 75 27.25 -12.47 2.78
N ASN A 76 27.24 -13.76 3.15
CA ASN A 76 27.02 -14.37 4.47
C ASN A 76 25.57 -14.40 5.02
N GLU A 77 24.88 -15.49 4.67
CA GLU A 77 24.13 -16.42 5.53
C GLU A 77 23.04 -15.92 6.50
N VAL A 78 22.46 -14.75 6.37
CA VAL A 78 21.12 -14.50 6.96
C VAL A 78 20.37 -13.52 6.05
N PRO A 79 19.19 -13.88 5.50
CA PRO A 79 18.37 -12.88 4.84
C PRO A 79 17.81 -11.95 5.91
N TYR A 80 18.42 -10.79 6.09
CA TYR A 80 17.79 -9.69 6.83
C TYR A 80 16.51 -9.33 6.07
N ARG A 81 15.37 -9.66 6.65
CA ARG A 81 14.08 -9.15 6.19
C ARG A 81 14.04 -7.66 6.51
N CYS A 82 14.44 -6.84 5.58
CA CYS A 82 14.22 -5.40 5.70
C CYS A 82 12.73 -5.14 5.52
N ILE A 83 12.10 -4.57 6.52
CA ILE A 83 10.77 -3.99 6.38
C ILE A 83 11.00 -2.60 5.81
N GLU A 84 10.48 -2.36 4.62
CA GLU A 84 10.60 -1.07 3.93
C GLU A 84 9.20 -0.50 3.67
N PRO A 85 9.03 0.82 3.67
CA PRO A 85 7.82 1.43 3.17
C PRO A 85 7.75 1.29 1.64
N PHE A 86 6.55 1.30 1.08
CA PHE A 86 6.37 1.45 -0.36
C PHE A 86 6.83 2.84 -0.82
N ASP A 87 7.32 2.92 -2.06
CA ASP A 87 7.65 4.22 -2.67
C ASP A 87 6.39 5.08 -2.87
N GLU A 88 5.29 4.44 -3.28
CA GLU A 88 4.03 5.11 -3.58
C GLU A 88 2.83 4.32 -3.06
N ILE A 89 1.84 5.01 -2.48
CA ILE A 89 0.57 4.45 -2.05
C ILE A 89 -0.56 5.16 -2.78
N TYR A 90 -1.42 4.40 -3.42
CA TYR A 90 -2.62 4.88 -4.11
C TYR A 90 -3.85 4.44 -3.31
N GLN A 91 -4.52 5.41 -2.69
CA GLN A 91 -5.65 5.17 -1.79
C GLN A 91 -6.98 5.42 -2.52
N PHE A 92 -7.61 4.35 -3.00
CA PHE A 92 -8.94 4.37 -3.63
C PHE A 92 -9.98 3.60 -2.83
N ALA A 93 -9.57 2.97 -1.72
CA ALA A 93 -10.50 2.25 -0.89
C ALA A 93 -11.44 3.20 -0.15
N ALA A 94 -12.71 3.02 -0.34
CA ALA A 94 -13.78 3.77 0.33
C ALA A 94 -14.99 2.85 0.49
N ASP A 95 -15.82 3.16 1.46
CA ASP A 95 -17.15 2.53 1.57
C ASP A 95 -18.09 3.23 0.60
N MET A 96 -18.14 2.71 -0.62
CA MET A 96 -18.93 3.27 -1.72
C MET A 96 -19.76 2.18 -2.37
N GLY A 97 -21.02 2.45 -2.59
CA GLY A 97 -21.94 1.60 -3.33
C GLY A 97 -22.42 2.27 -4.62
N GLY A 98 -23.37 1.63 -5.30
CA GLY A 98 -24.05 2.24 -6.44
C GLY A 98 -24.89 3.45 -6.03
N ALA A 99 -25.47 4.13 -7.03
CA ALA A 99 -26.26 5.36 -6.82
C ALA A 99 -27.36 5.20 -5.75
N GLY A 100 -28.03 4.06 -5.71
CA GLY A 100 -29.05 3.77 -4.70
C GLY A 100 -28.50 3.68 -3.26
N PHE A 101 -27.26 3.25 -3.09
CA PHE A 101 -26.63 3.20 -1.80
C PHE A 101 -26.20 4.59 -1.31
N VAL A 102 -25.69 5.43 -2.22
CA VAL A 102 -25.14 6.74 -1.90
C VAL A 102 -26.23 7.81 -1.72
N PHE A 103 -27.31 7.74 -2.54
CA PHE A 103 -28.30 8.84 -2.61
C PHE A 103 -29.56 8.64 -1.76
N THR A 104 -29.70 7.52 -1.05
CA THR A 104 -30.87 7.31 -0.17
C THR A 104 -30.76 8.07 1.16
N GLY A 105 -29.55 8.44 1.57
CA GLY A 105 -29.29 9.04 2.89
C GLY A 105 -29.29 8.05 4.04
N GLU A 106 -29.70 6.81 3.81
CA GLU A 106 -29.79 5.79 4.86
C GLU A 106 -28.42 5.30 5.35
N ASN A 107 -27.40 5.39 4.47
CA ASN A 107 -26.05 4.88 4.71
C ASN A 107 -25.00 5.98 4.95
N ASP A 108 -25.41 7.25 5.01
CA ASP A 108 -24.48 8.38 5.07
C ASP A 108 -23.50 8.30 6.24
N ALA A 109 -24.01 7.94 7.42
CA ALA A 109 -23.16 7.80 8.61
C ALA A 109 -22.12 6.69 8.46
N ASP A 110 -22.50 5.55 7.90
CA ASP A 110 -21.60 4.39 7.70
C ASP A 110 -20.58 4.69 6.60
N ILE A 111 -21.00 5.31 5.49
CA ILE A 111 -20.12 5.73 4.39
C ILE A 111 -19.04 6.68 4.92
N MET A 112 -19.44 7.71 5.66
CA MET A 112 -18.49 8.67 6.23
C MET A 112 -17.58 8.03 7.26
N HIS A 113 -18.13 7.27 8.21
CA HIS A 113 -17.38 6.62 9.28
C HIS A 113 -16.35 5.64 8.71
N ASN A 114 -16.76 4.76 7.81
CA ASN A 114 -15.91 3.73 7.26
C ASN A 114 -14.81 4.33 6.36
N SER A 115 -15.16 5.28 5.49
CA SER A 115 -14.18 5.94 4.61
C SER A 115 -13.16 6.76 5.41
N VAL A 116 -13.58 7.48 6.45
CA VAL A 116 -12.67 8.21 7.34
C VAL A 116 -11.78 7.24 8.11
N SER A 117 -12.33 6.16 8.65
CA SER A 117 -11.56 5.14 9.39
C SER A 117 -10.46 4.51 8.52
N ILE A 118 -10.76 4.14 7.28
CA ILE A 118 -9.78 3.63 6.33
C ILE A 118 -8.64 4.64 6.14
N ASN A 119 -8.97 5.90 5.83
CA ASN A 119 -7.98 6.93 5.58
C ASN A 119 -7.10 7.22 6.81
N LEU A 120 -7.70 7.33 8.00
CA LEU A 120 -6.97 7.57 9.25
C LEU A 120 -6.03 6.40 9.58
N ASN A 121 -6.48 5.15 9.42
CA ASN A 121 -5.66 3.98 9.66
C ASN A 121 -4.43 3.95 8.73
N VAL A 122 -4.62 4.18 7.44
CA VAL A 122 -3.55 4.19 6.46
C VAL A 122 -2.53 5.29 6.78
N LEU A 123 -2.99 6.51 7.02
CA LEU A 123 -2.11 7.65 7.33
C LEU A 123 -1.31 7.43 8.62
N GLU A 124 -1.97 7.00 9.68
CA GLU A 124 -1.34 6.83 10.99
C GLU A 124 -0.31 5.70 10.99
N GLU A 125 -0.64 4.55 10.40
CA GLU A 125 0.29 3.42 10.35
C GLU A 125 1.46 3.71 9.39
N GLN A 126 1.22 4.44 8.29
CA GLN A 126 2.31 4.88 7.41
C GLN A 126 3.23 5.90 8.09
N ARG A 127 2.67 6.82 8.88
CA ARG A 127 3.46 7.76 9.69
C ARG A 127 4.38 7.02 10.66
N LYS A 128 3.84 6.05 11.41
CA LYS A 128 4.61 5.20 12.33
C LYS A 128 5.71 4.42 11.62
N LEU A 129 5.41 3.85 10.47
CA LEU A 129 6.39 3.10 9.69
C LEU A 129 7.54 3.99 9.23
N ASN A 130 7.25 5.19 8.73
CA ASN A 130 8.26 6.16 8.32
C ASN A 130 9.16 6.59 9.50
N GLU A 131 8.58 6.84 10.68
CA GLU A 131 9.32 7.22 11.88
C GLU A 131 10.25 6.09 12.36
N THR A 132 9.78 4.85 12.35
CA THR A 132 10.58 3.66 12.69
C THR A 132 11.73 3.50 11.70
N PHE A 133 11.45 3.62 10.42
CA PHE A 133 12.44 3.48 9.37
C PHE A 133 13.51 4.57 9.41
N ASP A 134 13.13 5.81 9.67
CA ASP A 134 14.08 6.90 9.88
C ASP A 134 14.93 6.72 11.17
N GLY A 135 14.35 6.15 12.21
CA GLY A 135 15.03 5.82 13.47
C GLY A 135 16.11 4.75 13.29
N GLU A 136 15.80 3.67 12.58
CA GLU A 136 16.76 2.59 12.29
C GLU A 136 17.92 3.05 11.40
N LYS A 137 17.67 3.95 10.46
CA LYS A 137 18.72 4.53 9.61
C LYS A 137 19.71 5.40 10.36
N ARG A 138 19.30 6.05 11.46
CA ARG A 138 20.20 6.86 12.30
C ARG A 138 21.27 6.02 13.01
N THR A 139 21.06 4.71 13.18
CA THR A 139 22.01 3.81 13.83
C THR A 139 23.05 3.20 12.89
N TRP A 140 22.88 3.31 11.56
CA TRP A 140 23.83 2.85 10.55
C TRP A 140 24.60 4.02 9.98
N THR A 141 25.84 4.13 10.37
CA THR A 141 26.89 5.10 10.04
C THR A 141 26.67 5.99 8.81
N GLU A 142 26.79 7.31 9.03
CA GLU A 142 26.63 8.43 8.10
C GLU A 142 27.57 8.44 6.87
N ALA A 143 28.45 7.46 6.70
CA ALA A 143 29.60 7.61 5.79
C ALA A 143 29.34 7.20 4.33
N ASN A 144 28.30 6.43 3.97
CA ASN A 144 28.19 5.86 2.62
C ASN A 144 26.76 5.75 2.05
N ARG A 145 25.92 6.77 2.19
CA ARG A 145 24.57 6.71 1.61
C ARG A 145 24.33 7.78 0.56
N PRO A 146 23.77 7.40 -0.61
CA PRO A 146 23.11 8.39 -1.46
C PRO A 146 21.95 9.00 -0.64
N LYS A 147 21.78 10.32 -0.70
CA LYS A 147 20.63 11.03 -0.14
C LYS A 147 19.39 10.64 -0.95
N LEU A 148 18.78 9.51 -0.63
CA LEU A 148 17.46 9.18 -1.14
C LEU A 148 16.42 9.86 -0.25
N ASP A 149 15.51 10.58 -0.88
CA ASP A 149 14.34 11.17 -0.25
C ASP A 149 13.29 10.06 -0.05
N TRP A 150 13.32 9.38 1.11
CA TRP A 150 12.58 8.16 1.41
C TRP A 150 11.11 8.41 1.81
N LYS A 151 10.56 9.54 1.49
CA LYS A 151 9.16 9.79 1.85
C LYS A 151 8.24 9.06 0.88
N THR A 152 7.49 8.11 1.42
CA THR A 152 6.36 7.50 0.70
C THR A 152 5.40 8.59 0.21
N LYS A 153 5.07 8.57 -1.06
CA LYS A 153 4.05 9.44 -1.64
C LYS A 153 2.71 8.76 -1.54
N ILE A 154 1.72 9.45 -0.99
CA ILE A 154 0.34 8.96 -0.90
C ILE A 154 -0.53 9.78 -1.84
N PHE A 155 -1.28 9.10 -2.70
CA PHE A 155 -2.23 9.68 -3.64
C PHE A 155 -3.65 9.25 -3.23
N TYR A 156 -4.58 10.20 -3.20
CA TYR A 156 -6.00 10.03 -2.86
C TYR A 156 -6.89 10.26 -4.07
#